data_d4c95f22e5e31d0a7f44260718e489bf
#
_entry.id   d4c95f22e5e31d0a7f44260718e489bf
#
_cell.length_a   1.000
_cell.length_b   1.000
_cell.length_c   1.000
_cell.angle_alpha   90.00
_cell.angle_beta   90.00
_cell.angle_gamma   90.00
#
_symmetry.space_group_name_H-M   'P 1'
#
loop_
_entity.id
_entity.type
_entity.pdbx_description
1 polymer ?
#
loop_
_entity_poly.entity_id
_entity_poly.type
_entity_poly.pdbx_seq_one_letter_code
_entity_poly.pdbx_strand_id
1 'polypeptide(L)'
;MAFSEFRPLDEKSLIEYIKAVPALNSKLGNNLDDLKVQEVGDGNLNFVYLVVAPGGSFVIKQALPYIRCIGESWPMTKERAYFEAVALKEQGRLSPEHVPEVYHFDRTMSLIGMRYLEPPHIILRKGFIAGIEYPLLAEHMSEFMAKTLYFTSLLYRSTTEHKRDVAEFCGNVELCRLTEQVVFSDPYKVSQYNRWTSPHLDRDAEAVREDNVLKLEVAELKSKFCERAQALIHGDLHTGSVMVTRESTQVIDPEFAFYGPMGFDIGAFVGNLILAFFAQDGHADQVNDRKTYKEWILRTIEETWNLFHKKFIALWDEHKDGSGEAYLPAIYNNPELQQLVQKNLWKIYSMTPLDLVLPK
;
A
#
# COMPACT_ATOMS: atom_id res chain seq x y z
N MET A 1 34.89 -7.88 -2.23
CA MET A 1 33.50 -8.07 -2.73
C MET A 1 33.07 -6.77 -3.43
N ALA A 2 32.61 -6.86 -4.67
CA ALA A 2 32.34 -5.65 -5.48
C ALA A 2 31.17 -4.79 -4.98
N PHE A 3 30.35 -5.29 -4.05
CA PHE A 3 29.11 -4.64 -3.55
C PHE A 3 29.06 -4.60 -2.01
N SER A 4 30.19 -4.30 -1.37
CA SER A 4 30.32 -4.18 0.08
C SER A 4 29.81 -2.83 0.63
N GLU A 5 29.60 -1.85 -0.25
CA GLU A 5 29.12 -0.50 0.08
C GLU A 5 28.02 -0.09 -0.89
N PHE A 6 27.11 0.77 -0.40
CA PHE A 6 26.03 1.30 -1.23
C PHE A 6 26.56 2.13 -2.41
N ARG A 7 26.00 1.86 -3.57
CA ARG A 7 26.12 2.72 -4.75
C ARG A 7 24.84 2.64 -5.60
N PRO A 8 24.41 3.73 -6.23
CA PRO A 8 23.38 3.65 -7.26
C PRO A 8 23.86 2.72 -8.40
N LEU A 9 22.99 1.84 -8.85
CA LEU A 9 23.28 0.94 -9.97
C LEU A 9 22.67 1.50 -11.25
N ASP A 10 23.48 1.57 -12.29
CA ASP A 10 23.04 1.72 -13.68
C ASP A 10 22.81 0.34 -14.32
N GLU A 11 22.33 0.28 -15.55
CA GLU A 11 22.07 -0.97 -16.26
C GLU A 11 23.30 -1.89 -16.31
N LYS A 12 24.48 -1.34 -16.51
CA LYS A 12 25.73 -2.12 -16.63
C LYS A 12 26.16 -2.72 -15.29
N SER A 13 26.21 -1.91 -14.25
CA SER A 13 26.59 -2.37 -12.90
C SER A 13 25.53 -3.28 -12.30
N LEU A 14 24.25 -3.11 -12.68
CA LEU A 14 23.18 -4.02 -12.28
C LEU A 14 23.34 -5.42 -12.91
N ILE A 15 23.78 -5.52 -14.17
CA ILE A 15 24.09 -6.81 -14.80
C ILE A 15 25.21 -7.53 -14.03
N GLU A 16 26.26 -6.80 -13.64
CA GLU A 16 27.36 -7.37 -12.83
C GLU A 16 26.85 -7.84 -11.46
N TYR A 17 25.99 -7.05 -10.82
CA TYR A 17 25.37 -7.41 -9.56
C TYR A 17 24.53 -8.68 -9.68
N ILE A 18 23.65 -8.77 -10.68
CA ILE A 18 22.78 -9.93 -10.91
C ILE A 18 23.60 -11.20 -11.11
N LYS A 19 24.68 -11.12 -11.90
CA LYS A 19 25.58 -12.27 -12.14
C LYS A 19 26.26 -12.74 -10.86
N ALA A 20 26.53 -11.85 -9.92
CA ALA A 20 27.18 -12.14 -8.64
C ALA A 20 26.24 -12.68 -7.56
N VAL A 21 24.91 -12.52 -7.72
CA VAL A 21 23.89 -12.91 -6.72
C VAL A 21 23.15 -14.18 -7.16
N PRO A 22 23.46 -15.36 -6.56
CA PRO A 22 22.87 -16.64 -6.98
C PRO A 22 21.32 -16.66 -6.95
N ALA A 23 20.71 -16.02 -5.95
CA ALA A 23 19.25 -15.96 -5.81
C ALA A 23 18.58 -15.28 -7.01
N LEU A 24 19.19 -14.25 -7.59
CA LEU A 24 18.70 -13.56 -8.78
C LEU A 24 19.07 -14.30 -10.06
N ASN A 25 20.33 -14.74 -10.15
CA ASN A 25 20.84 -15.47 -11.31
C ASN A 25 19.98 -16.71 -11.60
N SER A 26 19.64 -17.50 -10.56
CA SER A 26 18.81 -18.70 -10.69
C SER A 26 17.41 -18.46 -11.27
N LYS A 27 16.87 -17.24 -11.16
CA LYS A 27 15.56 -16.86 -11.73
C LYS A 27 15.62 -16.55 -13.23
N LEU A 28 16.82 -16.41 -13.81
CA LEU A 28 17.02 -16.07 -15.23
C LEU A 28 17.44 -17.27 -16.09
N GLY A 29 17.64 -18.44 -15.47
CA GLY A 29 18.17 -19.63 -16.15
C GLY A 29 19.69 -19.56 -16.36
N ASN A 30 20.23 -20.55 -17.08
CA ASN A 30 21.69 -20.71 -17.21
C ASN A 30 22.33 -19.84 -18.31
N ASN A 31 21.52 -19.19 -19.16
CA ASN A 31 22.02 -18.35 -20.24
C ASN A 31 21.73 -16.87 -19.94
N LEU A 32 22.79 -16.13 -19.64
CA LEU A 32 22.76 -14.69 -19.36
C LEU A 32 23.35 -13.84 -20.50
N ASP A 33 23.64 -14.44 -21.67
CA ASP A 33 24.27 -13.70 -22.80
C ASP A 33 23.30 -12.69 -23.40
N ASP A 34 21.99 -12.97 -23.37
CA ASP A 34 20.90 -12.10 -23.83
C ASP A 34 20.20 -11.34 -22.71
N LEU A 35 20.86 -11.14 -21.57
CA LEU A 35 20.30 -10.40 -20.43
C LEU A 35 20.06 -8.94 -20.81
N LYS A 36 18.81 -8.53 -20.73
CA LYS A 36 18.36 -7.15 -20.94
C LYS A 36 17.93 -6.54 -19.63
N VAL A 37 18.40 -5.34 -19.38
CA VAL A 37 18.00 -4.50 -18.26
C VAL A 37 17.44 -3.21 -18.83
N GLN A 38 16.26 -2.82 -18.37
CA GLN A 38 15.60 -1.59 -18.81
C GLN A 38 15.06 -0.84 -17.60
N GLU A 39 15.40 0.42 -17.44
CA GLU A 39 14.79 1.27 -16.41
C GLU A 39 13.31 1.54 -16.73
N VAL A 40 12.44 1.35 -15.72
CA VAL A 40 11.02 1.70 -15.77
C VAL A 40 10.85 3.11 -15.23
N GLY A 41 10.51 4.05 -16.12
CA GLY A 41 10.52 5.49 -15.83
C GLY A 41 9.44 6.01 -14.87
N ASP A 42 8.44 5.20 -14.52
CA ASP A 42 7.27 5.62 -13.74
C ASP A 42 7.52 5.69 -12.20
N GLY A 43 8.72 5.28 -11.72
CA GLY A 43 9.08 5.32 -10.29
C GLY A 43 9.39 6.73 -9.79
N ASN A 44 8.60 7.23 -8.83
CA ASN A 44 8.80 8.56 -8.27
C ASN A 44 9.94 8.64 -7.24
N LEU A 45 10.09 7.62 -6.41
CA LEU A 45 11.01 7.62 -5.26
C LEU A 45 12.28 6.80 -5.52
N ASN A 46 12.20 5.71 -6.29
CA ASN A 46 13.22 4.69 -6.42
C ASN A 46 13.62 4.46 -7.88
N PHE A 47 14.81 3.87 -8.11
CA PHE A 47 15.08 3.21 -9.38
C PHE A 47 14.32 1.90 -9.46
N VAL A 48 13.70 1.65 -10.61
CA VAL A 48 13.01 0.39 -10.93
C VAL A 48 13.53 -0.11 -12.26
N TYR A 49 14.05 -1.32 -12.28
CA TYR A 49 14.58 -1.97 -13.47
C TYR A 49 13.83 -3.26 -13.78
N LEU A 50 13.37 -3.40 -15.01
CA LEU A 50 12.92 -4.65 -15.58
C LEU A 50 14.13 -5.43 -16.09
N VAL A 51 14.28 -6.66 -15.60
CA VAL A 51 15.34 -7.59 -15.96
C VAL A 51 14.72 -8.76 -16.69
N VAL A 52 15.18 -9.01 -17.93
CA VAL A 52 14.64 -10.08 -18.79
C VAL A 52 15.78 -10.88 -19.40
N ALA A 53 15.68 -12.19 -19.32
CA ALA A 53 16.53 -13.14 -20.02
C ALA A 53 15.67 -14.26 -20.63
N PRO A 54 16.20 -15.11 -21.54
CA PRO A 54 15.43 -16.21 -22.13
C PRO A 54 14.83 -17.19 -21.12
N GLY A 55 15.44 -17.35 -19.94
CA GLY A 55 15.01 -18.26 -18.89
C GLY A 55 14.09 -17.64 -17.82
N GLY A 56 13.84 -16.34 -17.86
CA GLY A 56 12.95 -15.69 -16.91
C GLY A 56 13.07 -14.18 -16.84
N SER A 57 12.27 -13.59 -15.96
CA SER A 57 12.20 -12.13 -15.75
C SER A 57 11.95 -11.81 -14.29
N PHE A 58 12.40 -10.64 -13.85
CA PHE A 58 12.08 -10.08 -12.56
C PHE A 58 12.26 -8.54 -12.54
N VAL A 59 11.82 -7.92 -11.46
CA VAL A 59 12.01 -6.47 -11.23
C VAL A 59 13.04 -6.27 -10.12
N ILE A 60 13.93 -5.31 -10.34
CA ILE A 60 14.81 -4.76 -9.29
C ILE A 60 14.33 -3.37 -8.94
N LYS A 61 14.14 -3.12 -7.64
CA LYS A 61 13.87 -1.80 -7.07
C LYS A 61 15.03 -1.41 -6.17
N GLN A 62 15.63 -0.24 -6.40
CA GLN A 62 16.71 0.28 -5.56
C GLN A 62 16.34 1.63 -4.97
N ALA A 63 16.38 1.74 -3.64
CA ALA A 63 16.17 2.99 -2.94
C ALA A 63 17.42 3.88 -2.99
N LEU A 64 17.22 5.16 -3.36
CA LEU A 64 18.25 6.17 -3.38
C LEU A 64 18.25 6.98 -2.07
N PRO A 65 19.37 7.67 -1.70
CA PRO A 65 19.41 8.53 -0.53
C PRO A 65 18.65 9.86 -0.73
N TYR A 66 17.77 9.94 -1.72
CA TYR A 66 16.93 11.09 -2.06
C TYR A 66 15.70 10.63 -2.86
N ILE A 67 14.73 11.52 -3.03
CA ILE A 67 13.56 11.29 -3.89
C ILE A 67 13.98 11.43 -5.36
N ARG A 68 13.89 10.34 -6.14
CA ARG A 68 14.38 10.27 -7.53
C ARG A 68 13.85 11.40 -8.42
N CYS A 69 12.55 11.67 -8.39
CA CYS A 69 11.92 12.67 -9.26
C CYS A 69 12.24 14.12 -8.89
N ILE A 70 12.80 14.37 -7.70
CA ILE A 70 13.17 15.71 -7.21
C ILE A 70 14.69 15.88 -7.18
N GLY A 71 15.45 14.78 -6.99
CA GLY A 71 16.90 14.77 -6.89
C GLY A 71 17.41 15.01 -5.46
N GLU A 72 18.71 15.27 -5.36
CA GLU A 72 19.45 15.39 -4.08
C GLU A 72 18.96 16.55 -3.17
N SER A 73 18.15 17.47 -3.71
CA SER A 73 17.55 18.55 -2.93
C SER A 73 16.49 18.09 -1.92
N TRP A 74 16.02 16.83 -2.05
CA TRP A 74 15.13 16.20 -1.09
C TRP A 74 15.71 14.87 -0.59
N PRO A 75 16.57 14.91 0.43
CA PRO A 75 17.14 13.71 1.04
C PRO A 75 16.03 12.78 1.58
N MET A 76 16.23 11.46 1.44
CA MET A 76 15.31 10.44 1.91
C MET A 76 16.10 9.20 2.33
N THR A 77 15.72 8.57 3.43
CA THR A 77 16.40 7.36 3.90
C THR A 77 16.33 6.21 2.89
N LYS A 78 17.41 5.46 2.76
CA LYS A 78 17.45 4.22 1.99
C LYS A 78 16.84 3.04 2.74
N GLU A 79 16.72 3.14 4.06
CA GLU A 79 16.12 2.08 4.90
C GLU A 79 14.64 1.81 4.54
N ARG A 80 13.97 2.71 3.80
CA ARG A 80 12.63 2.43 3.27
C ARG A 80 12.57 1.12 2.46
N ALA A 81 13.65 0.75 1.74
CA ALA A 81 13.73 -0.53 1.04
C ALA A 81 13.73 -1.74 2.00
N TYR A 82 14.29 -1.58 3.21
CA TYR A 82 14.22 -2.61 4.24
C TYR A 82 12.79 -2.83 4.70
N PHE A 83 12.08 -1.76 5.06
CA PHE A 83 10.69 -1.84 5.51
C PHE A 83 9.76 -2.36 4.40
N GLU A 84 9.98 -1.94 3.16
CA GLU A 84 9.27 -2.49 2.00
C GLU A 84 9.51 -3.99 1.84
N ALA A 85 10.76 -4.45 1.90
CA ALA A 85 11.09 -5.86 1.75
C ALA A 85 10.49 -6.72 2.87
N VAL A 86 10.52 -6.24 4.12
CA VAL A 86 9.91 -6.95 5.26
C VAL A 86 8.39 -6.98 5.14
N ALA A 87 7.77 -5.86 4.77
CA ALA A 87 6.33 -5.78 4.56
C ALA A 87 5.87 -6.69 3.41
N LEU A 88 6.53 -6.66 2.25
CA LEU A 88 6.23 -7.55 1.12
C LEU A 88 6.33 -9.03 1.49
N LYS A 89 7.35 -9.42 2.27
CA LYS A 89 7.51 -10.80 2.73
C LYS A 89 6.39 -11.22 3.67
N GLU A 90 6.02 -10.38 4.64
CA GLU A 90 4.94 -10.71 5.58
C GLU A 90 3.57 -10.71 4.88
N GLN A 91 3.27 -9.69 4.08
CA GLN A 91 2.04 -9.62 3.30
C GLN A 91 1.94 -10.77 2.28
N GLY A 92 3.05 -11.12 1.61
CA GLY A 92 3.12 -12.26 0.69
C GLY A 92 2.99 -13.62 1.39
N ARG A 93 3.43 -13.76 2.65
CA ARG A 93 3.19 -14.95 3.46
C ARG A 93 1.71 -15.12 3.82
N LEU A 94 1.01 -14.01 4.06
CA LEU A 94 -0.40 -13.99 4.47
C LEU A 94 -1.37 -14.03 3.28
N SER A 95 -0.98 -13.45 2.16
CA SER A 95 -1.81 -13.33 0.95
C SER A 95 -0.97 -13.52 -0.32
N PRO A 96 -0.40 -14.71 -0.54
CA PRO A 96 0.57 -14.97 -1.62
C PRO A 96 -0.02 -14.78 -3.03
N GLU A 97 -1.34 -14.88 -3.18
CA GLU A 97 -2.04 -14.66 -4.43
C GLU A 97 -2.09 -13.18 -4.84
N HIS A 98 -1.88 -12.27 -3.87
CA HIS A 98 -2.09 -10.83 -4.04
C HIS A 98 -0.84 -9.99 -3.81
N VAL A 99 0.33 -10.60 -3.67
CA VAL A 99 1.61 -9.90 -3.44
C VAL A 99 2.71 -10.54 -4.30
N PRO A 100 3.54 -9.76 -5.01
CA PRO A 100 4.65 -10.33 -5.76
C PRO A 100 5.69 -10.95 -4.82
N GLU A 101 6.16 -12.14 -5.18
CA GLU A 101 7.20 -12.85 -4.43
C GLU A 101 8.52 -12.06 -4.42
N VAL A 102 9.10 -11.87 -3.24
CA VAL A 102 10.43 -11.28 -3.06
C VAL A 102 11.48 -12.38 -3.21
N TYR A 103 12.31 -12.28 -4.23
CA TYR A 103 13.38 -13.23 -4.53
C TYR A 103 14.67 -12.94 -3.78
N HIS A 104 14.96 -11.65 -3.59
CA HIS A 104 16.20 -11.19 -2.99
C HIS A 104 16.02 -9.83 -2.32
N PHE A 105 16.72 -9.62 -1.22
CA PHE A 105 16.87 -8.33 -0.59
C PHE A 105 18.31 -8.13 -0.12
N ASP A 106 18.91 -7.01 -0.49
CA ASP A 106 20.23 -6.58 -0.07
C ASP A 106 20.13 -5.24 0.67
N ARG A 107 20.31 -5.28 1.99
CA ARG A 107 20.23 -4.08 2.83
C ARG A 107 21.35 -3.08 2.54
N THR A 108 22.56 -3.58 2.24
CA THR A 108 23.72 -2.73 1.90
C THR A 108 23.45 -1.91 0.65
N MET A 109 22.93 -2.58 -0.38
CA MET A 109 22.60 -1.95 -1.65
C MET A 109 21.22 -1.28 -1.66
N SER A 110 20.43 -1.46 -0.58
CA SER A 110 19.04 -1.01 -0.48
C SER A 110 18.20 -1.45 -1.70
N LEU A 111 18.31 -2.73 -2.05
CA LEU A 111 17.84 -3.30 -3.29
C LEU A 111 16.93 -4.49 -3.03
N ILE A 112 15.78 -4.50 -3.71
CA ILE A 112 14.79 -5.59 -3.68
C ILE A 112 14.70 -6.20 -5.08
N GLY A 113 14.85 -7.53 -5.19
CA GLY A 113 14.52 -8.29 -6.39
C GLY A 113 13.21 -9.04 -6.18
N MET A 114 12.24 -8.87 -7.06
CA MET A 114 10.90 -9.45 -6.91
C MET A 114 10.32 -9.91 -8.24
N ARG A 115 9.26 -10.72 -8.17
CA ARG A 115 8.52 -11.20 -9.34
C ARG A 115 8.07 -10.05 -10.22
N TYR A 116 8.34 -10.16 -11.52
CA TYR A 116 7.78 -9.26 -12.51
C TYR A 116 6.31 -9.60 -12.76
N LEU A 117 5.47 -8.59 -12.70
CA LEU A 117 4.07 -8.68 -13.07
C LEU A 117 3.95 -8.35 -14.55
N GLU A 118 4.08 -9.40 -15.36
CA GLU A 118 4.12 -9.26 -16.82
C GLU A 118 2.79 -8.74 -17.38
N PRO A 119 2.80 -8.11 -18.57
CA PRO A 119 1.58 -7.82 -19.29
C PRO A 119 0.70 -9.06 -19.42
N PRO A 120 -0.64 -8.97 -19.26
CA PRO A 120 -1.43 -7.73 -19.31
C PRO A 120 -1.63 -6.99 -17.98
N HIS A 121 -0.82 -7.25 -16.92
CA HIS A 121 -0.92 -6.46 -15.70
C HIS A 121 -0.65 -4.97 -15.98
N ILE A 122 -1.55 -4.13 -15.51
CA ILE A 122 -1.40 -2.67 -15.54
C ILE A 122 -1.69 -2.09 -14.17
N ILE A 123 -1.20 -0.89 -13.91
CA ILE A 123 -1.57 -0.12 -12.71
C ILE A 123 -3.07 0.14 -12.72
N LEU A 124 -3.76 -0.16 -11.62
CA LEU A 124 -5.22 -0.04 -11.50
C LEU A 124 -5.73 1.35 -11.86
N ARG A 125 -5.00 2.41 -11.48
CA ARG A 125 -5.33 3.79 -11.86
C ARG A 125 -5.42 3.98 -13.38
N LYS A 126 -4.49 3.39 -14.15
CA LYS A 126 -4.52 3.41 -15.63
C LYS A 126 -5.77 2.68 -16.16
N GLY A 127 -6.15 1.57 -15.51
CA GLY A 127 -7.38 0.83 -15.85
C GLY A 127 -8.64 1.65 -15.61
N PHE A 128 -8.73 2.38 -14.50
CA PHE A 128 -9.87 3.28 -14.23
C PHE A 128 -9.97 4.43 -15.24
N ILE A 129 -8.85 5.03 -15.63
CA ILE A 129 -8.81 6.05 -16.68
C ILE A 129 -9.32 5.46 -18.01
N ALA A 130 -8.90 4.25 -18.35
CA ALA A 130 -9.32 3.55 -19.55
C ALA A 130 -10.78 3.04 -19.50
N GLY A 131 -11.43 3.05 -18.32
CA GLY A 131 -12.80 2.56 -18.15
C GLY A 131 -12.91 1.03 -18.20
N ILE A 132 -11.90 0.33 -17.70
CA ILE A 132 -11.85 -1.14 -17.68
C ILE A 132 -12.41 -1.65 -16.35
N GLU A 133 -13.38 -2.56 -16.43
CA GLU A 133 -13.93 -3.26 -15.28
C GLU A 133 -13.07 -4.47 -14.88
N TYR A 134 -12.84 -4.62 -13.58
CA TYR A 134 -12.09 -5.72 -12.96
C TYR A 134 -13.00 -6.49 -12.01
N PRO A 135 -13.67 -7.55 -12.47
CA PRO A 135 -14.77 -8.20 -11.73
C PRO A 135 -14.34 -8.83 -10.40
N LEU A 136 -13.06 -9.14 -10.24
CA LEU A 136 -12.51 -9.74 -9.01
C LEU A 136 -11.85 -8.71 -8.08
N LEU A 137 -11.85 -7.43 -8.41
CA LEU A 137 -11.15 -6.41 -7.65
C LEU A 137 -11.63 -6.33 -6.19
N ALA A 138 -12.94 -6.28 -5.98
CA ALA A 138 -13.53 -6.23 -4.63
C ALA A 138 -13.20 -7.48 -3.81
N GLU A 139 -13.29 -8.66 -4.42
CA GLU A 139 -12.98 -9.95 -3.79
C GLU A 139 -11.51 -10.02 -3.37
N HIS A 140 -10.59 -9.69 -4.28
CA HIS A 140 -9.15 -9.79 -4.04
C HIS A 140 -8.66 -8.74 -3.04
N MET A 141 -9.07 -7.48 -3.17
CA MET A 141 -8.66 -6.42 -2.25
C MET A 141 -9.21 -6.62 -0.84
N SER A 142 -10.47 -7.06 -0.73
CA SER A 142 -11.06 -7.41 0.57
C SER A 142 -10.34 -8.57 1.25
N GLU A 143 -9.89 -9.57 0.48
CA GLU A 143 -9.14 -10.70 1.01
C GLU A 143 -7.73 -10.28 1.47
N PHE A 144 -7.01 -9.54 0.64
CA PHE A 144 -5.70 -8.98 1.00
C PHE A 144 -5.79 -8.18 2.31
N MET A 145 -6.68 -7.19 2.38
CA MET A 145 -6.83 -6.35 3.57
C MET A 145 -7.28 -7.15 4.80
N ALA A 146 -8.24 -8.07 4.65
CA ALA A 146 -8.70 -8.85 5.80
C ALA A 146 -7.58 -9.73 6.37
N LYS A 147 -6.85 -10.46 5.53
CA LYS A 147 -5.76 -11.34 5.97
C LYS A 147 -4.60 -10.55 6.56
N THR A 148 -4.11 -9.52 5.87
CA THR A 148 -2.94 -8.76 6.32
C THR A 148 -3.22 -8.00 7.62
N LEU A 149 -4.37 -7.35 7.75
CA LEU A 149 -4.73 -6.60 8.93
C LEU A 149 -5.08 -7.50 10.13
N TYR A 150 -5.79 -8.61 9.89
CA TYR A 150 -6.16 -9.52 10.98
C TYR A 150 -4.94 -10.23 11.57
N PHE A 151 -4.14 -10.92 10.73
CA PHE A 151 -3.05 -11.76 11.20
C PHE A 151 -1.83 -11.00 11.74
N THR A 152 -1.73 -9.70 11.51
CA THR A 152 -0.68 -8.86 12.10
C THR A 152 -1.15 -8.11 13.35
N SER A 153 -2.42 -8.18 13.70
CA SER A 153 -3.00 -7.48 14.84
C SER A 153 -2.95 -8.30 16.14
N LEU A 154 -3.22 -7.62 17.26
CA LEU A 154 -3.41 -8.27 18.56
C LEU A 154 -4.67 -9.17 18.64
N LEU A 155 -5.55 -9.13 17.63
CA LEU A 155 -6.66 -10.10 17.54
C LEU A 155 -6.15 -11.52 17.27
N TYR A 156 -4.95 -11.64 16.68
CA TYR A 156 -4.32 -12.91 16.35
C TYR A 156 -2.95 -13.10 17.03
N ARG A 157 -2.11 -12.04 17.06
CA ARG A 157 -0.75 -12.08 17.63
C ARG A 157 -0.77 -12.04 19.14
N SER A 158 0.20 -12.69 19.77
CA SER A 158 0.54 -12.44 21.18
C SER A 158 1.08 -11.02 21.35
N THR A 159 0.94 -10.47 22.57
CA THR A 159 1.50 -9.15 22.91
C THR A 159 3.00 -9.10 22.66
N THR A 160 3.73 -10.17 22.93
CA THR A 160 5.20 -10.23 22.75
C THR A 160 5.57 -10.14 21.27
N GLU A 161 4.92 -10.88 20.39
CA GLU A 161 5.16 -10.84 18.95
C GLU A 161 4.80 -9.48 18.38
N HIS A 162 3.58 -9.00 18.68
CA HIS A 162 3.10 -7.71 18.21
C HIS A 162 4.02 -6.55 18.62
N LYS A 163 4.46 -6.49 19.89
CA LYS A 163 5.36 -5.44 20.37
C LYS A 163 6.74 -5.49 19.70
N ARG A 164 7.25 -6.67 19.39
CA ARG A 164 8.51 -6.84 18.65
C ARG A 164 8.37 -6.27 17.24
N ASP A 165 7.31 -6.64 16.55
CA ASP A 165 7.04 -6.21 15.19
C ASP A 165 6.78 -4.68 15.13
N VAL A 166 6.02 -4.14 16.09
CA VAL A 166 5.84 -2.67 16.25
C VAL A 166 7.18 -1.96 16.44
N ALA A 167 8.05 -2.50 17.31
CA ALA A 167 9.36 -1.89 17.58
C ALA A 167 10.26 -1.88 16.33
N GLU A 168 10.20 -2.94 15.50
CA GLU A 168 10.93 -3.01 14.23
C GLU A 168 10.46 -1.92 13.27
N PHE A 169 9.16 -1.85 13.01
CA PHE A 169 8.58 -0.90 12.07
C PHE A 169 8.52 0.55 12.56
N CYS A 170 8.70 0.81 13.86
CA CYS A 170 8.94 2.16 14.37
C CYS A 170 10.19 2.83 13.76
N GLY A 171 11.09 2.05 13.17
CA GLY A 171 12.25 2.56 12.45
C GLY A 171 11.93 3.23 11.10
N ASN A 172 10.72 3.06 10.53
CA ASN A 172 10.30 3.69 9.28
C ASN A 172 9.89 5.17 9.47
N VAL A 173 10.72 5.91 10.18
CA VAL A 173 10.44 7.27 10.69
C VAL A 173 10.19 8.26 9.57
N GLU A 174 11.06 8.29 8.55
CA GLU A 174 11.00 9.34 7.52
C GLU A 174 9.74 9.21 6.66
N LEU A 175 9.32 7.97 6.31
CA LEU A 175 8.13 7.73 5.52
C LEU A 175 6.85 8.04 6.33
N CYS A 176 6.80 7.64 7.61
CA CYS A 176 5.70 8.03 8.50
C CYS A 176 5.60 9.56 8.63
N ARG A 177 6.72 10.26 8.84
CA ARG A 177 6.76 11.72 8.88
C ARG A 177 6.32 12.36 7.58
N LEU A 178 6.70 11.79 6.45
CA LEU A 178 6.26 12.29 5.14
C LEU A 178 4.73 12.19 5.04
N THR A 179 4.12 11.07 5.42
CA THR A 179 2.66 10.93 5.46
C THR A 179 2.01 11.94 6.41
N GLU A 180 2.55 12.11 7.63
CA GLU A 180 2.05 13.14 8.57
C GLU A 180 2.07 14.54 7.97
N GLN A 181 3.08 14.86 7.18
CA GLN A 181 3.21 16.14 6.52
C GLN A 181 2.25 16.30 5.34
N VAL A 182 2.32 15.39 4.37
CA VAL A 182 1.65 15.57 3.07
C VAL A 182 0.18 15.19 3.09
N VAL A 183 -0.25 14.31 4.02
CA VAL A 183 -1.64 13.90 4.17
C VAL A 183 -2.36 14.70 5.26
N PHE A 184 -1.75 14.82 6.45
CA PHE A 184 -2.43 15.37 7.64
C PHE A 184 -2.06 16.81 7.99
N SER A 185 -1.19 17.47 7.24
CA SER A 185 -0.75 18.83 7.61
C SER A 185 -0.77 19.81 6.45
N ASP A 186 -0.06 19.55 5.37
CA ASP A 186 0.14 20.50 4.28
C ASP A 186 -1.14 20.89 3.53
N PRO A 187 -2.11 19.99 3.26
CA PRO A 187 -3.34 20.36 2.56
C PRO A 187 -4.20 21.41 3.29
N TYR A 188 -4.06 21.49 4.62
CA TYR A 188 -4.90 22.31 5.50
C TYR A 188 -4.27 23.65 5.88
N LYS A 189 -3.14 24.01 5.27
CA LYS A 189 -2.43 25.28 5.46
C LYS A 189 -1.81 25.75 4.15
N VAL A 190 -1.28 26.95 4.11
CA VAL A 190 -0.44 27.39 3.01
C VAL A 190 0.90 26.65 3.09
N SER A 191 1.23 25.89 2.04
CA SER A 191 2.50 25.17 1.92
C SER A 191 3.04 25.27 0.50
N GLN A 192 4.36 25.41 0.37
CA GLN A 192 5.04 25.43 -0.93
C GLN A 192 4.92 24.11 -1.71
N TYR A 193 4.55 23.02 -1.02
CA TYR A 193 4.40 21.71 -1.63
C TYR A 193 2.99 21.41 -2.14
N ASN A 194 2.00 22.23 -1.75
CA ASN A 194 0.63 22.08 -2.23
C ASN A 194 0.54 22.34 -3.73
N ARG A 195 -0.24 21.51 -4.42
CA ARG A 195 -0.51 21.63 -5.84
C ARG A 195 -2.00 21.47 -6.11
N TRP A 196 -2.55 22.33 -6.93
CA TRP A 196 -3.92 22.25 -7.45
C TRP A 196 -3.99 22.93 -8.81
N THR A 197 -5.07 22.73 -9.55
CA THR A 197 -5.26 23.35 -10.87
C THR A 197 -5.68 24.80 -10.71
N SER A 198 -4.71 25.70 -10.60
CA SER A 198 -4.94 27.16 -10.54
C SER A 198 -5.17 27.70 -11.97
N PRO A 199 -6.04 28.71 -12.18
CA PRO A 199 -6.86 29.38 -11.15
C PRO A 199 -8.21 28.70 -10.84
N HIS A 200 -8.54 27.59 -11.51
CA HIS A 200 -9.88 27.00 -11.48
C HIS A 200 -10.29 26.49 -10.09
N LEU A 201 -9.35 25.93 -9.33
CA LEU A 201 -9.57 25.36 -7.99
C LEU A 201 -9.04 26.24 -6.85
N ASP A 202 -8.72 27.51 -7.09
CA ASP A 202 -8.16 28.38 -6.03
C ASP A 202 -9.12 28.54 -4.86
N ARG A 203 -10.43 28.74 -5.14
CA ARG A 203 -11.47 28.88 -4.11
C ARG A 203 -11.70 27.59 -3.33
N ASP A 204 -11.66 26.44 -4.00
CA ASP A 204 -11.82 25.14 -3.33
C ASP A 204 -10.62 24.85 -2.43
N ALA A 205 -9.40 25.15 -2.88
CA ALA A 205 -8.20 25.03 -2.08
C ALA A 205 -8.21 25.94 -0.85
N GLU A 206 -8.75 27.17 -0.97
CA GLU A 206 -8.94 28.10 0.14
C GLU A 206 -10.01 27.59 1.11
N ALA A 207 -11.14 27.10 0.61
CA ALA A 207 -12.22 26.53 1.43
C ALA A 207 -11.72 25.39 2.31
N VAL A 208 -10.91 24.45 1.77
CA VAL A 208 -10.27 23.38 2.55
C VAL A 208 -9.38 23.93 3.65
N ARG A 209 -8.62 25.00 3.38
CA ARG A 209 -7.72 25.63 4.36
C ARG A 209 -8.45 26.42 5.44
N GLU A 210 -9.68 26.86 5.19
CA GLU A 210 -10.48 27.64 6.12
C GLU A 210 -11.49 26.81 6.91
N ASP A 211 -11.75 25.56 6.50
CA ASP A 211 -12.68 24.66 7.17
C ASP A 211 -12.11 24.16 8.52
N ASN A 212 -12.54 24.80 9.60
CA ASN A 212 -12.10 24.44 10.94
C ASN A 212 -12.70 23.12 11.45
N VAL A 213 -13.86 22.71 10.94
CA VAL A 213 -14.46 21.40 11.30
C VAL A 213 -13.62 20.30 10.69
N LEU A 214 -13.32 20.40 9.40
CA LEU A 214 -12.42 19.48 8.70
C LEU A 214 -11.05 19.39 9.40
N LYS A 215 -10.46 20.52 9.82
CA LYS A 215 -9.17 20.53 10.53
C LYS A 215 -9.21 19.77 11.86
N LEU A 216 -10.32 19.86 12.61
CA LEU A 216 -10.47 19.12 13.88
C LEU A 216 -10.56 17.61 13.64
N GLU A 217 -11.35 17.18 12.65
CA GLU A 217 -11.43 15.76 12.25
C GLU A 217 -10.07 15.23 11.78
N VAL A 218 -9.36 15.98 10.94
CA VAL A 218 -8.01 15.62 10.49
C VAL A 218 -7.01 15.55 11.64
N ALA A 219 -7.10 16.43 12.62
CA ALA A 219 -6.24 16.39 13.81
C ALA A 219 -6.49 15.11 14.64
N GLU A 220 -7.74 14.68 14.78
CA GLU A 220 -8.07 13.41 15.43
C GLU A 220 -7.55 12.20 14.65
N LEU A 221 -7.72 12.21 13.31
CA LEU A 221 -7.19 11.16 12.45
C LEU A 221 -5.65 11.09 12.49
N LYS A 222 -4.98 12.25 12.53
CA LYS A 222 -3.53 12.33 12.70
C LYS A 222 -3.08 11.73 14.02
N SER A 223 -3.76 12.05 15.12
CA SER A 223 -3.48 11.44 16.44
C SER A 223 -3.62 9.91 16.38
N LYS A 224 -4.69 9.39 15.78
CA LYS A 224 -4.87 7.95 15.58
C LYS A 224 -3.74 7.33 14.74
N PHE A 225 -3.34 8.00 13.66
CA PHE A 225 -2.24 7.57 12.80
C PHE A 225 -0.91 7.47 13.56
N CYS A 226 -0.60 8.46 14.39
CA CYS A 226 0.66 8.51 15.16
C CYS A 226 0.68 7.54 16.35
N GLU A 227 -0.47 7.21 16.97
CA GLU A 227 -0.52 6.58 18.28
C GLU A 227 -1.05 5.14 18.25
N ARG A 228 -1.81 4.73 17.22
CA ARG A 228 -2.50 3.44 17.21
C ARG A 228 -1.77 2.40 16.36
N ALA A 229 -0.93 1.63 16.98
CA ALA A 229 -0.24 0.49 16.37
C ALA A 229 -1.15 -0.75 16.35
N GLN A 230 -2.16 -0.77 15.47
CA GLN A 230 -3.17 -1.86 15.45
C GLN A 230 -2.73 -3.07 14.63
N ALA A 231 -2.20 -2.85 13.43
CA ALA A 231 -1.78 -3.90 12.50
C ALA A 231 -0.68 -3.37 11.57
N LEU A 232 0.03 -4.25 10.89
CA LEU A 232 0.96 -3.87 9.83
C LEU A 232 0.15 -3.40 8.62
N ILE A 233 0.08 -2.10 8.43
CA ILE A 233 -0.56 -1.48 7.28
C ILE A 233 0.43 -1.31 6.12
N HIS A 234 -0.11 -1.22 4.90
CA HIS A 234 0.66 -0.88 3.70
C HIS A 234 1.16 0.58 3.76
N GLY A 235 0.35 1.47 4.32
CA GLY A 235 0.68 2.87 4.55
C GLY A 235 0.54 3.79 3.33
N ASP A 236 0.32 3.22 2.13
CA ASP A 236 0.05 3.96 0.89
C ASP A 236 -0.78 3.11 -0.09
N LEU A 237 -1.89 2.52 0.39
CA LEU A 237 -2.73 1.60 -0.37
C LEU A 237 -3.70 2.36 -1.29
N HIS A 238 -3.18 2.90 -2.37
CA HIS A 238 -3.96 3.61 -3.38
C HIS A 238 -3.99 2.87 -4.72
N THR A 239 -4.78 3.34 -5.67
CA THR A 239 -4.92 2.71 -7.01
C THR A 239 -3.62 2.72 -7.84
N GLY A 240 -2.61 3.46 -7.44
CA GLY A 240 -1.25 3.44 -8.02
C GLY A 240 -0.38 2.31 -7.47
N SER A 241 -0.72 1.77 -6.28
CA SER A 241 -0.01 0.67 -5.59
C SER A 241 -0.66 -0.69 -5.84
N VAL A 242 -1.56 -0.79 -6.82
CA VAL A 242 -2.25 -2.02 -7.20
C VAL A 242 -2.08 -2.26 -8.71
N MET A 243 -1.66 -3.46 -9.08
CA MET A 243 -1.60 -3.92 -10.48
C MET A 243 -2.64 -4.99 -10.73
N VAL A 244 -3.29 -4.94 -11.87
CA VAL A 244 -4.46 -5.77 -12.18
C VAL A 244 -4.42 -6.39 -13.57
N THR A 245 -5.01 -7.58 -13.67
CA THR A 245 -5.59 -8.15 -14.89
C THR A 245 -7.08 -8.41 -14.63
N ARG A 246 -7.80 -9.05 -15.55
CA ARG A 246 -9.18 -9.47 -15.28
C ARG A 246 -9.27 -10.55 -14.19
N GLU A 247 -8.23 -11.35 -14.01
CA GLU A 247 -8.15 -12.53 -13.13
C GLU A 247 -7.25 -12.33 -11.92
N SER A 248 -6.40 -11.30 -11.92
CA SER A 248 -5.37 -11.09 -10.90
C SER A 248 -5.38 -9.66 -10.36
N THR A 249 -5.14 -9.55 -9.06
CA THR A 249 -4.89 -8.28 -8.37
C THR A 249 -3.65 -8.45 -7.50
N GLN A 250 -2.67 -7.57 -7.70
CA GLN A 250 -1.39 -7.60 -6.99
C GLN A 250 -1.15 -6.25 -6.31
N VAL A 251 -0.89 -6.30 -5.01
CA VAL A 251 -0.52 -5.12 -4.19
C VAL A 251 1.00 -5.01 -4.18
N ILE A 252 1.50 -3.82 -4.47
CA ILE A 252 2.93 -3.52 -4.61
C ILE A 252 3.29 -2.26 -3.82
N ASP A 253 4.58 -2.06 -3.57
CA ASP A 253 5.14 -0.79 -3.09
C ASP A 253 4.77 -0.40 -1.64
N PRO A 254 4.84 -1.31 -0.64
CA PRO A 254 4.55 -0.99 0.75
C PRO A 254 5.74 -0.32 1.47
N GLU A 255 6.41 0.66 0.84
CA GLU A 255 7.57 1.33 1.45
C GLU A 255 7.18 2.23 2.64
N PHE A 256 5.90 2.62 2.74
CA PHE A 256 5.33 3.36 3.85
C PHE A 256 4.81 2.47 4.99
N ALA A 257 5.05 1.16 4.92
CA ALA A 257 4.50 0.22 5.89
C ALA A 257 4.99 0.49 7.31
N PHE A 258 4.06 0.41 8.25
CA PHE A 258 4.31 0.44 9.69
C PHE A 258 3.11 -0.13 10.44
N TYR A 259 3.24 -0.33 11.74
CA TYR A 259 2.10 -0.69 12.59
C TYR A 259 1.27 0.57 12.85
N GLY A 260 0.15 0.66 12.16
CA GLY A 260 -0.76 1.81 12.18
C GLY A 260 -2.22 1.43 12.33
N PRO A 261 -3.14 2.41 12.25
CA PRO A 261 -4.58 2.15 12.33
C PRO A 261 -5.08 1.43 11.08
N MET A 262 -5.79 0.31 11.25
CA MET A 262 -6.28 -0.53 10.14
C MET A 262 -7.12 0.24 9.13
N GLY A 263 -7.95 1.18 9.60
CA GLY A 263 -8.82 1.98 8.75
C GLY A 263 -8.07 2.92 7.79
N PHE A 264 -6.77 3.16 8.01
CA PHE A 264 -5.97 4.00 7.11
C PHE A 264 -5.87 3.37 5.71
N ASP A 265 -5.50 2.10 5.61
CA ASP A 265 -5.40 1.41 4.31
C ASP A 265 -6.77 1.24 3.64
N ILE A 266 -7.78 0.84 4.42
CA ILE A 266 -9.14 0.67 3.92
C ILE A 266 -9.66 2.00 3.36
N GLY A 267 -9.48 3.07 4.12
CA GLY A 267 -9.89 4.42 3.75
C GLY A 267 -9.10 4.95 2.54
N ALA A 268 -7.80 4.70 2.46
CA ALA A 268 -6.98 5.08 1.32
C ALA A 268 -7.45 4.39 0.03
N PHE A 269 -7.72 3.09 0.07
CA PHE A 269 -8.23 2.35 -1.08
C PHE A 269 -9.62 2.82 -1.51
N VAL A 270 -10.59 2.85 -0.58
CA VAL A 270 -11.97 3.31 -0.85
C VAL A 270 -12.00 4.76 -1.31
N GLY A 271 -11.23 5.64 -0.67
CA GLY A 271 -11.11 7.05 -1.06
C GLY A 271 -10.60 7.21 -2.49
N ASN A 272 -9.63 6.38 -2.92
CA ASN A 272 -9.15 6.37 -4.30
C ASN A 272 -10.21 5.87 -5.30
N LEU A 273 -11.09 4.93 -4.92
CA LEU A 273 -12.22 4.53 -5.76
C LEU A 273 -13.25 5.67 -5.89
N ILE A 274 -13.49 6.44 -4.82
CA ILE A 274 -14.35 7.62 -4.85
C ILE A 274 -13.76 8.71 -5.75
N LEU A 275 -12.45 8.97 -5.65
CA LEU A 275 -11.77 9.88 -6.57
C LEU A 275 -11.88 9.41 -8.02
N ALA A 276 -11.71 8.10 -8.27
CA ALA A 276 -11.89 7.51 -9.59
C ALA A 276 -13.33 7.69 -10.12
N PHE A 277 -14.35 7.56 -9.25
CA PHE A 277 -15.74 7.79 -9.61
C PHE A 277 -15.98 9.23 -10.11
N PHE A 278 -15.52 10.23 -9.37
CA PHE A 278 -15.68 11.63 -9.80
C PHE A 278 -14.84 11.98 -11.03
N ALA A 279 -13.65 11.37 -11.19
CA ALA A 279 -12.80 11.60 -12.34
C ALA A 279 -13.43 11.11 -13.66
N GLN A 280 -14.42 10.18 -13.63
CA GLN A 280 -15.04 9.66 -14.84
C GLN A 280 -15.75 10.74 -15.67
N ASP A 281 -16.27 11.79 -15.05
CA ASP A 281 -16.91 12.89 -15.77
C ASP A 281 -15.91 13.61 -16.70
N GLY A 282 -14.63 13.66 -16.33
CA GLY A 282 -13.55 14.20 -17.17
C GLY A 282 -13.06 13.25 -18.27
N HIS A 283 -13.44 11.97 -18.21
CA HIS A 283 -13.11 10.94 -19.21
C HIS A 283 -14.31 10.58 -20.10
N ALA A 284 -15.47 11.18 -19.88
CA ALA A 284 -16.65 11.00 -20.71
C ALA A 284 -16.48 11.69 -22.07
N ASP A 285 -17.04 11.07 -23.12
CA ASP A 285 -17.09 11.62 -24.47
C ASP A 285 -18.50 11.42 -25.08
N GLN A 286 -18.67 11.80 -26.36
CA GLN A 286 -19.95 11.68 -27.05
C GLN A 286 -20.45 10.24 -27.27
N VAL A 287 -19.53 9.26 -27.22
CA VAL A 287 -19.81 7.84 -27.44
C VAL A 287 -19.99 7.11 -26.12
N ASN A 288 -19.23 7.50 -25.10
CA ASN A 288 -19.22 6.85 -23.79
C ASN A 288 -19.38 7.91 -22.69
N ASP A 289 -20.58 7.99 -22.09
CA ASP A 289 -20.91 8.94 -21.02
C ASP A 289 -20.42 8.47 -19.63
N ARG A 290 -19.74 7.32 -19.56
CA ARG A 290 -19.18 6.72 -18.34
C ARG A 290 -20.18 6.42 -17.20
N LYS A 291 -21.49 6.59 -17.38
CA LYS A 291 -22.49 6.38 -16.32
C LYS A 291 -22.48 4.96 -15.79
N THR A 292 -22.57 3.98 -16.68
CA THR A 292 -22.54 2.56 -16.31
C THR A 292 -21.23 2.19 -15.59
N TYR A 293 -20.10 2.78 -16.03
CA TYR A 293 -18.82 2.57 -15.39
C TYR A 293 -18.76 3.19 -13.99
N LYS A 294 -19.34 4.38 -13.79
CA LYS A 294 -19.51 5.00 -12.46
C LYS A 294 -20.34 4.12 -11.53
N GLU A 295 -21.42 3.54 -12.02
CA GLU A 295 -22.23 2.58 -11.25
C GLU A 295 -21.44 1.33 -10.87
N TRP A 296 -20.58 0.82 -11.76
CA TRP A 296 -19.69 -0.28 -11.45
C TRP A 296 -18.69 0.09 -10.34
N ILE A 297 -18.11 1.29 -10.37
CA ILE A 297 -17.21 1.77 -9.29
C ILE A 297 -17.96 1.82 -7.95
N LEU A 298 -19.18 2.34 -7.89
CA LEU A 298 -19.97 2.38 -6.65
C LEU A 298 -20.26 0.99 -6.12
N ARG A 299 -20.67 0.04 -6.99
CA ARG A 299 -20.83 -1.36 -6.58
C ARG A 299 -19.52 -1.96 -6.06
N THR A 300 -18.40 -1.68 -6.71
CA THR A 300 -17.08 -2.16 -6.28
C THR A 300 -16.71 -1.63 -4.89
N ILE A 301 -17.04 -0.37 -4.58
CA ILE A 301 -16.84 0.21 -3.23
C ILE A 301 -17.66 -0.55 -2.20
N GLU A 302 -18.97 -0.71 -2.45
CA GLU A 302 -19.89 -1.41 -1.54
C GLU A 302 -19.48 -2.88 -1.34
N GLU A 303 -19.17 -3.59 -2.43
CA GLU A 303 -18.72 -4.98 -2.37
C GLU A 303 -17.38 -5.13 -1.62
N THR A 304 -16.41 -4.25 -1.87
CA THR A 304 -15.12 -4.27 -1.17
C THR A 304 -15.31 -4.16 0.33
N TRP A 305 -16.17 -3.22 0.78
CA TRP A 305 -16.45 -3.04 2.19
C TRP A 305 -17.19 -4.24 2.80
N ASN A 306 -18.25 -4.70 2.16
CA ASN A 306 -19.06 -5.81 2.66
C ASN A 306 -18.26 -7.12 2.72
N LEU A 307 -17.46 -7.39 1.70
CA LEU A 307 -16.59 -8.57 1.66
C LEU A 307 -15.46 -8.48 2.67
N PHE A 308 -14.82 -7.31 2.81
CA PHE A 308 -13.81 -7.10 3.83
C PHE A 308 -14.37 -7.37 5.23
N HIS A 309 -15.51 -6.75 5.57
CA HIS A 309 -16.17 -6.97 6.85
C HIS A 309 -16.46 -8.44 7.11
N LYS A 310 -17.10 -9.10 6.14
CA LYS A 310 -17.44 -10.52 6.25
C LYS A 310 -16.21 -11.40 6.47
N LYS A 311 -15.16 -11.19 5.67
CA LYS A 311 -13.93 -11.97 5.76
C LYS A 311 -13.17 -11.73 7.06
N PHE A 312 -13.06 -10.46 7.48
CA PHE A 312 -12.39 -10.10 8.72
C PHE A 312 -13.07 -10.74 9.96
N ILE A 313 -14.41 -10.68 10.02
CA ILE A 313 -15.16 -11.33 11.11
C ILE A 313 -15.03 -12.85 11.04
N ALA A 314 -15.07 -13.45 9.86
CA ALA A 314 -14.88 -14.89 9.70
C ALA A 314 -13.50 -15.35 10.20
N LEU A 315 -12.42 -14.61 9.89
CA LEU A 315 -11.08 -14.89 10.42
C LEU A 315 -11.04 -14.80 11.94
N TRP A 316 -11.73 -13.82 12.53
CA TRP A 316 -11.80 -13.72 13.98
C TRP A 316 -12.57 -14.89 14.59
N ASP A 317 -13.71 -15.27 14.05
CA ASP A 317 -14.51 -16.40 14.55
C ASP A 317 -13.75 -17.74 14.44
N GLU A 318 -12.99 -17.91 13.37
CA GLU A 318 -12.16 -19.09 13.15
C GLU A 318 -10.99 -19.20 14.15
N HIS A 319 -10.40 -18.07 14.52
CA HIS A 319 -9.18 -18.04 15.34
C HIS A 319 -9.38 -17.48 16.75
N LYS A 320 -10.62 -17.40 17.21
CA LYS A 320 -10.97 -16.83 18.54
C LYS A 320 -10.35 -17.56 19.74
N ASP A 321 -10.01 -18.83 19.57
CA ASP A 321 -9.31 -19.64 20.59
C ASP A 321 -7.79 -19.59 20.44
N GLY A 322 -7.27 -18.70 19.60
CA GLY A 322 -5.86 -18.54 19.30
C GLY A 322 -5.07 -17.74 20.32
N SER A 323 -3.89 -17.29 19.93
CA SER A 323 -2.95 -16.54 20.78
C SER A 323 -3.26 -15.05 20.93
N GLY A 324 -4.33 -14.56 20.31
CA GLY A 324 -4.69 -13.14 20.34
C GLY A 324 -4.94 -12.60 21.74
N GLU A 325 -4.31 -11.47 22.06
CA GLU A 325 -4.32 -10.86 23.40
C GLU A 325 -4.92 -9.45 23.39
N ALA A 326 -5.72 -9.12 22.35
CA ALA A 326 -6.35 -7.80 22.24
C ALA A 326 -7.35 -7.51 23.37
N TYR A 327 -7.97 -8.55 23.92
CA TYR A 327 -9.01 -8.45 24.94
C TYR A 327 -8.80 -9.41 26.11
N LEU A 328 -9.55 -9.18 27.19
CA LEU A 328 -9.57 -10.11 28.33
C LEU A 328 -10.04 -11.50 27.89
N PRO A 329 -9.43 -12.58 28.41
CA PRO A 329 -9.83 -13.95 28.10
C PRO A 329 -11.34 -14.21 28.28
N ALA A 330 -11.98 -13.53 29.25
CA ALA A 330 -13.43 -13.61 29.48
C ALA A 330 -14.27 -13.21 28.26
N ILE A 331 -13.76 -12.31 27.39
CA ILE A 331 -14.44 -11.87 26.17
C ILE A 331 -14.37 -12.96 25.11
N TYR A 332 -13.20 -13.59 24.94
CA TYR A 332 -13.01 -14.67 23.97
C TYR A 332 -13.84 -15.92 24.30
N ASN A 333 -14.10 -16.17 25.59
CA ASN A 333 -14.85 -17.33 26.07
C ASN A 333 -16.35 -17.05 26.25
N ASN A 334 -16.83 -15.83 25.93
CA ASN A 334 -18.23 -15.44 26.04
C ASN A 334 -18.78 -14.97 24.70
N PRO A 335 -19.65 -15.77 24.01
CA PRO A 335 -20.17 -15.44 22.68
C PRO A 335 -20.95 -14.12 22.64
N GLU A 336 -21.68 -13.78 23.72
CA GLU A 336 -22.47 -12.52 23.77
C GLU A 336 -21.54 -11.30 23.85
N LEU A 337 -20.50 -11.34 24.68
CA LEU A 337 -19.51 -10.27 24.78
C LEU A 337 -18.71 -10.15 23.49
N GLN A 338 -18.36 -11.28 22.87
CA GLN A 338 -17.66 -11.29 21.58
C GLN A 338 -18.50 -10.62 20.48
N GLN A 339 -19.79 -10.95 20.37
CA GLN A 339 -20.70 -10.28 19.44
C GLN A 339 -20.82 -8.77 19.69
N LEU A 340 -20.85 -8.37 20.97
CA LEU A 340 -20.89 -6.96 21.34
C LEU A 340 -19.62 -6.22 20.90
N VAL A 341 -18.45 -6.83 21.11
CA VAL A 341 -17.16 -6.28 20.67
C VAL A 341 -17.13 -6.21 19.15
N GLN A 342 -17.52 -7.27 18.43
CA GLN A 342 -17.60 -7.30 16.98
C GLN A 342 -18.51 -6.18 16.42
N LYS A 343 -19.68 -5.96 17.00
CA LYS A 343 -20.58 -4.85 16.62
C LYS A 343 -19.97 -3.47 16.83
N ASN A 344 -19.08 -3.32 17.81
CA ASN A 344 -18.41 -2.06 18.11
C ASN A 344 -16.99 -1.98 17.53
N LEU A 345 -16.57 -3.00 16.78
CA LEU A 345 -15.22 -3.09 16.19
C LEU A 345 -14.87 -1.82 15.42
N TRP A 346 -15.81 -1.32 14.64
CA TRP A 346 -15.68 -0.10 13.85
C TRP A 346 -15.44 1.15 14.70
N LYS A 347 -15.99 1.19 15.92
CA LYS A 347 -15.74 2.30 16.87
C LYS A 347 -14.39 2.15 17.56
N ILE A 348 -13.97 0.91 17.81
CA ILE A 348 -12.72 0.60 18.52
C ILE A 348 -11.52 0.68 17.61
N TYR A 349 -11.65 0.19 16.37
CA TYR A 349 -10.63 0.28 15.32
C TYR A 349 -10.88 1.46 14.36
N SER A 350 -11.80 2.37 14.77
CA SER A 350 -12.38 3.40 13.96
C SER A 350 -11.37 4.35 13.34
N MET A 351 -11.07 4.05 12.12
CA MET A 351 -11.12 4.97 11.02
C MET A 351 -12.10 4.30 10.05
N THR A 352 -13.40 4.59 10.14
CA THR A 352 -14.30 4.14 9.10
C THR A 352 -13.86 4.80 7.79
N PRO A 353 -13.94 4.12 6.64
CA PRO A 353 -13.67 4.75 5.34
C PRO A 353 -14.50 6.03 5.16
N LEU A 354 -15.67 6.10 5.78
CA LEU A 354 -16.57 7.26 5.82
C LEU A 354 -16.01 8.41 6.67
N ASP A 355 -15.27 8.14 7.74
CA ASP A 355 -14.63 9.17 8.57
C ASP A 355 -13.44 9.83 7.83
N LEU A 356 -12.88 9.16 6.82
CA LEU A 356 -11.80 9.70 5.98
C LEU A 356 -12.31 10.43 4.73
N VAL A 357 -13.56 10.20 4.32
CA VAL A 357 -14.03 10.62 2.99
C VAL A 357 -15.25 11.54 3.05
N LEU A 358 -16.03 11.49 4.14
CA LEU A 358 -17.22 12.33 4.29
C LEU A 358 -17.18 13.08 5.62
N PRO A 359 -17.16 14.42 5.60
CA PRO A 359 -17.60 15.17 6.78
C PRO A 359 -19.06 14.82 7.06
N LYS A 360 -19.38 14.57 8.34
CA LYS A 360 -20.76 14.36 8.78
C LYS A 360 -21.61 15.54 8.44
#